data_adf6b0545346a60fc84ea8d893158a11
#
_entry.id   adf6b0545346a60fc84ea8d893158a11
#
_cell.length_a   1.000
_cell.length_b   1.000
_cell.length_c   1.000
_cell.angle_alpha   90.00
_cell.angle_beta   90.00
_cell.angle_gamma   90.00
#
_symmetry.space_group_name_H-M   'P 1'
#
loop_
_entity.id
_entity.type
_entity.pdbx_description
1 polymer ?
#
loop_
_entity_poly.entity_id
_entity_poly.type
_entity_poly.pdbx_seq_one_letter_code
_entity_poly.pdbx_strand_id
1 'polypeptide(L)'
;MGNMKCMKIFALACVVAVSVLECACVSGAPKSGSVNTEITRDVAEGTWALTDSENALFDVNLLNDGVAISNWCKGPDGAKGEHGTWKVEEGVLILDWTDGWLDVIQLGHIGFEKYSYAPRTNRQGPPTSFGQAVKVLNYSTQWAGVWKTRSADAKWKDQEFYIALQSNGIAMKSIDAINTGFWQKQQGGIAIYFSDGWFMLIAREGDSVEARSWAPGLDRNGPPTGTTPMAQVLE
;
A
#
# COMPACT_ATOMS: atom_id res chain seq x y z
N MET A 1 -26.12 -64.76 -17.37
CA MET A 1 -27.03 -65.35 -16.37
C MET A 1 -26.93 -64.56 -15.09
N GLY A 2 -28.10 -64.06 -14.60
CA GLY A 2 -28.23 -63.56 -13.23
C GLY A 2 -28.71 -62.11 -13.13
N ASN A 3 -29.94 -61.97 -13.32
CA ASN A 3 -31.06 -61.33 -12.57
C ASN A 3 -30.88 -59.94 -12.02
N MET A 4 -31.52 -59.05 -12.72
CA MET A 4 -32.01 -57.77 -12.34
C MET A 4 -33.15 -57.90 -11.31
N LYS A 5 -33.04 -57.34 -10.11
CA LYS A 5 -34.16 -57.16 -9.19
C LYS A 5 -34.54 -55.68 -9.12
N CYS A 6 -35.71 -55.43 -9.63
CA CYS A 6 -36.48 -54.20 -9.54
C CYS A 6 -36.94 -53.97 -8.10
N MET A 7 -36.67 -52.86 -7.49
CA MET A 7 -37.20 -52.48 -6.17
C MET A 7 -38.03 -51.22 -6.29
N LYS A 8 -39.30 -51.38 -5.94
CA LYS A 8 -40.39 -50.38 -6.03
C LYS A 8 -40.21 -49.25 -5.02
N ILE A 9 -40.33 -48.05 -5.49
CA ILE A 9 -40.35 -46.84 -4.70
C ILE A 9 -41.76 -46.61 -4.19
N PHE A 10 -41.94 -46.49 -2.88
CA PHE A 10 -43.15 -46.01 -2.22
C PHE A 10 -43.06 -44.50 -2.08
N ALA A 11 -44.01 -43.81 -2.72
CA ALA A 11 -44.23 -42.38 -2.53
C ALA A 11 -45.01 -42.13 -1.27
N LEU A 12 -44.44 -41.41 -0.32
CA LEU A 12 -45.15 -40.93 0.87
C LEU A 12 -45.39 -39.41 0.66
N ALA A 13 -46.67 -39.08 0.48
CA ALA A 13 -47.10 -37.69 0.38
C ALA A 13 -47.21 -37.07 1.78
N CYS A 14 -46.38 -36.13 2.12
CA CYS A 14 -46.52 -35.27 3.28
C CYS A 14 -47.19 -33.96 2.88
N VAL A 15 -48.41 -33.76 3.29
CA VAL A 15 -49.12 -32.48 3.21
C VAL A 15 -48.60 -31.58 4.33
N VAL A 16 -47.88 -30.53 3.99
CA VAL A 16 -47.46 -29.50 4.96
C VAL A 16 -48.38 -28.30 4.76
N ALA A 17 -49.17 -27.98 5.78
CA ALA A 17 -50.00 -26.80 5.86
C ALA A 17 -49.10 -25.56 5.96
N VAL A 18 -49.14 -24.66 4.98
CA VAL A 18 -48.48 -23.37 5.01
C VAL A 18 -49.38 -22.38 5.73
N SER A 19 -49.05 -22.04 6.97
CA SER A 19 -49.57 -20.85 7.66
C SER A 19 -48.91 -19.59 7.11
N VAL A 20 -49.69 -18.79 6.43
CA VAL A 20 -49.28 -17.47 5.94
C VAL A 20 -49.20 -16.54 7.15
N LEU A 21 -47.99 -16.21 7.56
CA LEU A 21 -47.71 -15.12 8.49
C LEU A 21 -47.48 -13.85 7.68
N GLU A 22 -48.46 -12.95 7.68
CA GLU A 22 -48.30 -11.62 7.10
C GLU A 22 -47.29 -10.84 7.87
N CYS A 23 -46.07 -10.79 7.36
CA CYS A 23 -45.00 -9.92 7.85
C CYS A 23 -45.14 -8.57 7.14
N ALA A 24 -45.53 -7.54 7.91
CA ALA A 24 -45.59 -6.17 7.44
C ALA A 24 -44.19 -5.73 7.00
N CYS A 25 -43.97 -5.64 5.70
CA CYS A 25 -42.77 -5.10 5.09
C CYS A 25 -42.71 -3.60 5.39
N VAL A 26 -41.88 -3.22 6.38
CA VAL A 26 -41.37 -1.87 6.49
C VAL A 26 -40.39 -1.69 5.32
N SER A 27 -40.90 -1.03 4.25
CA SER A 27 -40.13 -0.66 3.06
C SER A 27 -39.19 0.52 3.38
N GLY A 28 -38.11 0.23 4.11
CA GLY A 28 -36.90 1.04 4.14
C GLY A 28 -35.86 0.36 3.27
N ALA A 29 -35.93 0.53 1.96
CA ALA A 29 -34.83 0.16 1.10
C ALA A 29 -33.57 0.91 1.58
N PRO A 30 -32.45 0.22 1.89
CA PRO A 30 -31.20 0.93 2.14
C PRO A 30 -30.93 1.75 0.88
N LYS A 31 -30.77 3.08 1.05
CA LYS A 31 -30.28 3.93 -0.03
C LYS A 31 -28.97 3.29 -0.47
N SER A 32 -28.95 2.74 -1.67
CA SER A 32 -27.74 2.31 -2.36
C SER A 32 -26.83 3.51 -2.37
N GLY A 33 -25.86 3.52 -1.45
CA GLY A 33 -24.75 4.46 -1.52
C GLY A 33 -24.11 4.20 -2.87
N SER A 34 -24.08 5.18 -3.74
CA SER A 34 -23.34 5.10 -5.00
C SER A 34 -21.92 4.71 -4.62
N VAL A 35 -21.52 3.50 -4.99
CA VAL A 35 -20.12 3.10 -4.92
C VAL A 35 -19.41 4.11 -5.81
N ASN A 36 -18.58 4.96 -5.19
CA ASN A 36 -17.84 5.97 -5.91
C ASN A 36 -16.86 5.21 -6.82
N THR A 37 -17.18 5.10 -8.09
CA THR A 37 -16.46 4.30 -9.09
C THR A 37 -15.24 5.05 -9.64
N GLU A 38 -15.05 6.31 -9.24
CA GLU A 38 -13.98 7.16 -9.71
C GLU A 38 -12.93 7.41 -8.62
N ILE A 39 -11.67 7.39 -9.02
CA ILE A 39 -10.57 7.81 -8.14
C ILE A 39 -10.59 9.33 -8.08
N THR A 40 -10.81 9.89 -6.89
CA THR A 40 -10.60 11.31 -6.61
C THR A 40 -9.21 11.53 -6.05
N ARG A 41 -8.75 12.80 -5.99
CA ARG A 41 -7.45 13.13 -5.41
C ARG A 41 -7.34 12.66 -3.97
N ASP A 42 -8.35 12.87 -3.15
CA ASP A 42 -8.37 12.47 -1.74
C ASP A 42 -8.34 10.93 -1.56
N VAL A 43 -8.98 10.20 -2.49
CA VAL A 43 -8.90 8.73 -2.51
C VAL A 43 -7.53 8.26 -2.97
N ALA A 44 -6.90 8.96 -3.91
CA ALA A 44 -5.60 8.59 -4.44
C ALA A 44 -4.48 8.77 -3.41
N GLU A 45 -4.46 9.87 -2.67
CA GLU A 45 -3.40 10.20 -1.70
C GLU A 45 -3.20 9.08 -0.66
N GLY A 46 -1.92 8.80 -0.32
CA GLY A 46 -1.50 7.78 0.64
C GLY A 46 -0.94 6.53 -0.03
N THR A 47 -1.01 5.38 0.64
CA THR A 47 -0.30 4.16 0.21
C THR A 47 -1.16 3.24 -0.65
N TRP A 48 -0.54 2.72 -1.70
CA TRP A 48 -1.07 1.69 -2.58
C TRP A 48 -0.12 0.49 -2.61
N ALA A 49 -0.67 -0.71 -2.50
CA ALA A 49 0.04 -1.95 -2.79
C ALA A 49 -0.22 -2.34 -4.25
N LEU A 50 0.83 -2.41 -5.04
CA LEU A 50 0.79 -2.72 -6.47
C LEU A 50 1.49 -4.04 -6.74
N THR A 51 1.15 -4.70 -7.85
CA THR A 51 1.93 -5.82 -8.37
C THR A 51 2.69 -5.43 -9.62
N ASP A 52 3.90 -5.95 -9.78
CA ASP A 52 4.67 -5.84 -11.02
C ASP A 52 4.27 -6.92 -12.04
N SER A 53 4.96 -6.96 -13.19
CA SER A 53 4.71 -7.94 -14.26
C SER A 53 4.97 -9.40 -13.87
N GLU A 54 5.68 -9.63 -12.76
CA GLU A 54 5.96 -10.95 -12.19
C GLU A 54 5.06 -11.28 -10.99
N ASN A 55 4.02 -10.46 -10.74
CA ASN A 55 3.14 -10.52 -9.58
C ASN A 55 3.85 -10.31 -8.23
N ALA A 56 5.04 -9.73 -8.21
CA ALA A 56 5.67 -9.33 -6.97
C ALA A 56 5.04 -8.04 -6.44
N LEU A 57 4.72 -8.04 -5.14
CA LEU A 57 4.13 -6.89 -4.46
C LEU A 57 5.18 -5.82 -4.20
N PHE A 58 4.79 -4.58 -4.41
CA PHE A 58 5.52 -3.39 -3.99
C PHE A 58 4.55 -2.28 -3.58
N ASP A 59 5.04 -1.34 -2.79
CA ASP A 59 4.22 -0.22 -2.31
C ASP A 59 4.60 1.08 -3.01
N VAL A 60 3.58 1.89 -3.23
CA VAL A 60 3.70 3.26 -3.72
C VAL A 60 3.03 4.19 -2.72
N ASN A 61 3.71 5.26 -2.34
CA ASN A 61 3.13 6.32 -1.55
C ASN A 61 2.93 7.58 -2.40
N LEU A 62 1.72 8.10 -2.37
CA LEU A 62 1.29 9.30 -3.10
C LEU A 62 1.14 10.43 -2.12
N LEU A 63 2.05 11.40 -2.19
CA LEU A 63 2.09 12.56 -1.30
C LEU A 63 1.16 13.67 -1.82
N ASN A 64 0.66 14.50 -0.91
CA ASN A 64 -0.30 15.57 -1.22
C ASN A 64 0.24 16.65 -2.18
N ASP A 65 1.56 16.79 -2.32
CA ASP A 65 2.23 17.70 -3.26
C ASP A 65 2.33 17.16 -4.67
N GLY A 66 1.84 15.93 -4.92
CA GLY A 66 1.89 15.27 -6.23
C GLY A 66 3.13 14.42 -6.47
N VAL A 67 3.97 14.20 -5.44
CA VAL A 67 5.11 13.29 -5.51
C VAL A 67 4.65 11.86 -5.30
N ALA A 68 5.19 10.93 -6.10
CA ALA A 68 5.04 9.48 -5.93
C ALA A 68 6.38 8.86 -5.54
N ILE A 69 6.38 7.96 -4.56
CA ILE A 69 7.57 7.23 -4.10
C ILE A 69 7.22 5.75 -4.04
N SER A 70 8.08 4.91 -4.60
CA SER A 70 7.90 3.45 -4.64
C SER A 70 9.06 2.75 -3.94
N ASN A 71 8.80 1.56 -3.38
CA ASN A 71 9.83 0.64 -2.92
C ASN A 71 10.20 -0.42 -3.97
N TRP A 72 9.70 -0.29 -5.20
CA TRP A 72 10.07 -1.19 -6.29
C TRP A 72 11.59 -1.16 -6.52
N CYS A 73 12.23 -2.34 -6.60
CA CYS A 73 13.68 -2.43 -6.49
C CYS A 73 14.34 -3.35 -7.54
N LYS A 74 13.67 -3.60 -8.66
CA LYS A 74 14.20 -4.45 -9.76
C LYS A 74 14.88 -3.67 -10.88
N GLY A 75 14.86 -2.34 -10.83
CA GLY A 75 15.52 -1.49 -11.82
C GLY A 75 17.03 -1.35 -11.60
N PRO A 76 17.73 -0.62 -12.48
CA PRO A 76 19.16 -0.38 -12.37
C PRO A 76 19.58 0.32 -11.06
N ASP A 77 18.66 1.06 -10.46
CA ASP A 77 18.82 1.70 -9.14
C ASP A 77 18.14 0.94 -8.00
N GLY A 78 17.97 -0.33 -8.15
CA GLY A 78 17.09 -1.23 -7.39
C GLY A 78 17.07 -1.11 -5.88
N ALA A 79 18.13 -0.63 -5.24
CA ALA A 79 18.16 -0.42 -3.79
C ALA A 79 17.53 0.91 -3.34
N LYS A 80 17.21 1.83 -4.25
CA LYS A 80 16.76 3.20 -3.92
C LYS A 80 15.25 3.38 -4.00
N GLY A 81 14.52 2.43 -4.59
CA GLY A 81 13.13 2.63 -4.98
C GLY A 81 13.02 3.57 -6.18
N GLU A 82 11.81 3.93 -6.54
CA GLU A 82 11.53 4.85 -7.64
C GLU A 82 10.87 6.12 -7.14
N HIS A 83 11.07 7.19 -7.88
CA HIS A 83 10.44 8.48 -7.67
C HIS A 83 9.69 8.89 -8.93
N GLY A 84 8.62 9.64 -8.75
CA GLY A 84 7.81 10.13 -9.84
C GLY A 84 6.84 11.20 -9.37
N THR A 85 5.91 11.52 -10.24
CA THR A 85 4.79 12.40 -9.94
C THR A 85 3.47 11.67 -10.14
N TRP A 86 2.43 12.14 -9.48
CA TRP A 86 1.10 11.60 -9.65
C TRP A 86 0.05 12.68 -9.82
N LYS A 87 -1.02 12.31 -10.51
CA LYS A 87 -2.21 13.12 -10.68
C LYS A 87 -3.43 12.24 -10.89
N VAL A 88 -4.60 12.81 -10.71
CA VAL A 88 -5.88 12.18 -11.09
C VAL A 88 -6.48 12.98 -12.23
N GLU A 89 -6.80 12.30 -13.32
CA GLU A 89 -7.48 12.85 -14.49
C GLU A 89 -8.65 11.94 -14.86
N GLU A 90 -9.85 12.49 -14.98
CA GLU A 90 -11.07 11.76 -15.40
C GLU A 90 -11.33 10.48 -14.58
N GLY A 91 -11.09 10.52 -13.27
CA GLY A 91 -11.28 9.37 -12.37
C GLY A 91 -10.20 8.29 -12.44
N VAL A 92 -9.10 8.57 -13.14
CA VAL A 92 -7.96 7.68 -13.32
C VAL A 92 -6.75 8.25 -12.61
N LEU A 93 -6.03 7.42 -11.86
CA LEU A 93 -4.77 7.78 -11.19
C LEU A 93 -3.60 7.49 -12.14
N ILE A 94 -2.80 8.51 -12.40
CA ILE A 94 -1.64 8.45 -13.30
C ILE A 94 -0.37 8.66 -12.49
N LEU A 95 0.59 7.74 -12.61
CA LEU A 95 1.92 7.81 -12.01
C LEU A 95 2.95 7.91 -13.13
N ASP A 96 3.72 9.00 -13.14
CA ASP A 96 4.78 9.23 -14.14
C ASP A 96 6.14 9.14 -13.45
N TRP A 97 6.87 8.05 -13.72
CA TRP A 97 8.12 7.71 -13.05
C TRP A 97 9.32 8.38 -13.71
N THR A 98 10.33 8.73 -12.92
CA THR A 98 11.55 9.45 -13.42
C THR A 98 12.38 8.64 -14.40
N ASP A 99 12.25 7.31 -14.40
CA ASP A 99 12.88 6.42 -15.39
C ASP A 99 12.11 6.33 -16.72
N GLY A 100 10.96 7.01 -16.81
CA GLY A 100 10.12 7.12 -18.00
C GLY A 100 9.00 6.10 -18.10
N TRP A 101 8.84 5.21 -17.12
CA TRP A 101 7.64 4.38 -17.01
C TRP A 101 6.43 5.23 -16.64
N LEU A 102 5.27 4.78 -17.08
CA LEU A 102 3.97 5.34 -16.71
C LEU A 102 3.09 4.22 -16.17
N ASP A 103 2.55 4.40 -14.98
CA ASP A 103 1.50 3.53 -14.46
C ASP A 103 0.16 4.28 -14.47
N VAL A 104 -0.88 3.58 -14.87
CA VAL A 104 -2.27 4.06 -14.87
C VAL A 104 -3.08 3.12 -13.99
N ILE A 105 -3.71 3.66 -12.96
CA ILE A 105 -4.57 2.88 -12.06
C ILE A 105 -6.01 3.34 -12.25
N GLN A 106 -6.88 2.40 -12.56
CA GLN A 106 -8.30 2.65 -12.76
C GLN A 106 -9.15 1.52 -12.17
N LEU A 107 -10.44 1.77 -12.01
CA LEU A 107 -11.37 0.73 -11.59
C LEU A 107 -11.54 -0.29 -12.70
N GLY A 108 -11.19 -1.54 -12.42
CA GLY A 108 -11.40 -2.69 -13.27
C GLY A 108 -12.69 -3.45 -12.90
N HIS A 109 -12.77 -4.69 -13.36
CA HIS A 109 -13.98 -5.51 -13.16
C HIS A 109 -14.16 -5.98 -11.70
N ILE A 110 -13.07 -6.26 -10.99
CA ILE A 110 -13.06 -6.80 -9.61
C ILE A 110 -12.24 -5.96 -8.62
N GLY A 111 -11.92 -4.71 -8.94
CA GLY A 111 -11.12 -3.81 -8.10
C GLY A 111 -10.28 -2.89 -8.95
N PHE A 112 -9.30 -2.25 -8.32
CA PHE A 112 -8.38 -1.40 -9.08
C PHE A 112 -7.34 -2.24 -9.80
N GLU A 113 -7.09 -1.88 -11.04
CA GLU A 113 -6.11 -2.49 -11.93
C GLU A 113 -5.05 -1.48 -12.32
N LYS A 114 -3.79 -1.94 -12.40
CA LYS A 114 -2.65 -1.16 -12.83
C LYS A 114 -2.26 -1.55 -14.25
N TYR A 115 -2.10 -0.55 -15.11
CA TYR A 115 -1.62 -0.68 -16.50
C TYR A 115 -0.29 0.06 -16.61
N SER A 116 0.79 -0.64 -16.97
CA SER A 116 2.13 -0.08 -17.05
C SER A 116 2.56 0.08 -18.50
N TYR A 117 3.14 1.23 -18.81
CA TYR A 117 3.67 1.57 -20.13
C TYR A 117 5.16 1.82 -20.02
N ALA A 118 5.95 1.06 -20.77
CA ALA A 118 7.40 1.23 -20.81
C ALA A 118 7.80 2.57 -21.43
N PRO A 119 9.00 3.07 -21.14
CA PRO A 119 9.53 4.28 -21.76
C PRO A 119 9.44 4.22 -23.28
N ARG A 120 8.99 5.34 -23.90
CA ARG A 120 8.87 5.48 -25.37
C ARG A 120 7.81 4.60 -26.04
N THR A 121 6.97 3.89 -25.31
CA THR A 121 5.83 3.18 -25.90
C THR A 121 4.67 4.13 -26.17
N ASN A 122 3.79 3.73 -27.12
CA ASN A 122 2.56 4.47 -27.36
C ASN A 122 1.58 4.26 -26.20
N ARG A 123 1.38 5.30 -25.40
CA ARG A 123 0.48 5.30 -24.23
C ARG A 123 -1.01 5.15 -24.58
N GLN A 124 -1.37 5.27 -25.86
CA GLN A 124 -2.74 5.01 -26.38
C GLN A 124 -2.88 3.58 -26.93
N GLY A 125 -1.79 2.82 -26.96
CA GLY A 125 -1.77 1.41 -27.35
C GLY A 125 -1.99 0.50 -26.15
N PRO A 126 -1.85 -0.82 -26.35
CA PRO A 126 -1.93 -1.78 -25.26
C PRO A 126 -0.81 -1.52 -24.25
N PRO A 127 -1.05 -1.74 -22.94
CA PRO A 127 -0.03 -1.59 -21.91
C PRO A 127 1.09 -2.63 -22.11
N THR A 128 2.27 -2.30 -21.65
CA THR A 128 3.43 -3.22 -21.64
C THR A 128 3.21 -4.35 -20.64
N SER A 129 2.59 -4.03 -19.50
CA SER A 129 2.19 -5.01 -18.49
C SER A 129 0.97 -4.49 -17.72
N PHE A 130 0.32 -5.39 -17.00
CA PHE A 130 -0.75 -5.04 -16.09
C PHE A 130 -0.58 -5.77 -14.76
N GLY A 131 -1.17 -5.24 -13.70
CA GLY A 131 -1.14 -5.77 -12.37
C GLY A 131 -2.35 -5.34 -11.56
N GLN A 132 -2.38 -5.72 -10.31
CA GLN A 132 -3.40 -5.28 -9.35
C GLN A 132 -2.95 -4.04 -8.60
N ALA A 133 -3.91 -3.25 -8.17
CA ALA A 133 -3.70 -2.11 -7.29
C ALA A 133 -4.70 -2.18 -6.13
N VAL A 134 -4.19 -2.07 -4.91
CA VAL A 134 -5.01 -2.07 -3.69
C VAL A 134 -4.67 -0.86 -2.86
N LYS A 135 -5.68 -0.03 -2.56
CA LYS A 135 -5.53 1.08 -1.62
C LYS A 135 -5.33 0.53 -0.21
N VAL A 136 -4.25 0.91 0.43
CA VAL A 136 -3.99 0.54 1.83
C VAL A 136 -4.71 1.53 2.74
N LEU A 137 -5.76 1.07 3.40
CA LEU A 137 -6.64 1.94 4.21
C LEU A 137 -6.21 2.06 5.67
N ASN A 138 -5.51 1.05 6.22
CA ASN A 138 -5.13 1.02 7.63
C ASN A 138 -3.76 0.39 7.83
N TYR A 139 -2.81 1.18 8.33
CA TYR A 139 -1.59 0.66 8.92
C TYR A 139 -1.79 0.34 10.40
N SER A 140 -0.98 -0.56 10.93
CA SER A 140 -0.99 -0.91 12.35
C SER A 140 -0.81 0.34 13.21
N THR A 141 -1.80 0.68 14.01
CA THR A 141 -1.79 1.83 14.93
C THR A 141 -0.65 1.80 15.95
N GLN A 142 -0.06 0.63 16.18
CA GLN A 142 1.04 0.42 17.13
C GLN A 142 2.29 1.27 16.80
N TRP A 143 2.52 1.55 15.51
CA TRP A 143 3.69 2.31 15.05
C TRP A 143 3.33 3.75 14.66
N ALA A 144 2.06 4.04 14.42
CA ALA A 144 1.62 5.39 14.12
C ALA A 144 1.85 6.31 15.32
N GLY A 145 2.21 7.56 15.03
CA GLY A 145 2.53 8.56 16.07
C GLY A 145 3.88 9.22 15.83
N VAL A 146 4.35 9.96 16.82
CA VAL A 146 5.62 10.68 16.77
C VAL A 146 6.69 9.89 17.52
N TRP A 147 7.83 9.73 16.87
CA TRP A 147 8.99 9.01 17.39
C TRP A 147 10.19 9.94 17.43
N LYS A 148 10.96 9.86 18.50
CA LYS A 148 12.19 10.61 18.71
C LYS A 148 13.40 9.70 18.56
N THR A 149 14.41 10.14 17.82
CA THR A 149 15.68 9.43 17.62
C THR A 149 16.81 10.42 17.35
N ARG A 150 17.99 9.90 17.00
CA ARG A 150 19.16 10.70 16.63
C ARG A 150 19.59 10.42 15.19
N SER A 151 20.20 11.42 14.57
CA SER A 151 20.65 11.30 13.18
C SER A 151 21.94 10.50 13.09
N ALA A 152 21.96 9.57 12.13
CA ALA A 152 23.17 8.88 11.68
C ALA A 152 23.87 9.60 10.51
N ASP A 153 23.25 10.64 9.94
CA ASP A 153 23.82 11.45 8.86
C ASP A 153 24.96 12.32 9.39
N ALA A 154 26.10 12.32 8.69
CA ALA A 154 27.26 13.15 9.05
C ALA A 154 26.93 14.65 9.09
N LYS A 155 25.99 15.12 8.24
CA LYS A 155 25.51 16.52 8.22
C LYS A 155 24.80 16.91 9.50
N TRP A 156 24.09 15.96 10.12
CA TRP A 156 23.25 16.17 11.32
C TRP A 156 23.72 15.29 12.49
N LYS A 157 25.01 14.99 12.53
CA LYS A 157 25.59 14.02 13.46
C LYS A 157 25.10 14.23 14.89
N ASP A 158 24.53 13.15 15.44
CA ASP A 158 23.99 13.06 16.80
C ASP A 158 22.86 14.05 17.14
N GLN A 159 22.39 14.83 16.15
CA GLN A 159 21.25 15.72 16.36
C GLN A 159 19.98 14.89 16.62
N GLU A 160 19.28 15.25 17.68
CA GLU A 160 17.97 14.69 17.98
C GLU A 160 16.94 15.21 16.97
N PHE A 161 16.08 14.33 16.46
CA PHE A 161 15.00 14.70 15.56
C PHE A 161 13.78 13.78 15.75
N TYR A 162 12.68 14.17 15.16
CA TYR A 162 11.40 13.48 15.25
C TYR A 162 11.02 12.90 13.91
N ILE A 163 10.34 11.74 13.97
CA ILE A 163 9.72 11.08 12.83
C ILE A 163 8.23 10.93 13.16
N ALA A 164 7.37 11.54 12.35
CA ALA A 164 5.93 11.34 12.42
C ALA A 164 5.54 10.23 11.44
N LEU A 165 4.95 9.16 11.96
CA LEU A 165 4.41 8.03 11.20
C LEU A 165 2.90 8.15 11.17
N GLN A 166 2.36 8.53 10.03
CA GLN A 166 0.92 8.68 9.85
C GLN A 166 0.27 7.32 9.58
N SER A 167 -0.98 7.16 9.99
CA SER A 167 -1.72 5.91 9.81
C SER A 167 -2.00 5.55 8.35
N ASN A 168 -1.84 6.49 7.43
CA ASN A 168 -1.95 6.27 5.98
C ASN A 168 -0.62 5.81 5.34
N GLY A 169 0.43 5.54 6.12
CA GLY A 169 1.74 5.09 5.63
C GLY A 169 2.72 6.20 5.30
N ILE A 170 2.37 7.46 5.47
CA ILE A 170 3.30 8.59 5.27
C ILE A 170 4.24 8.69 6.47
N ALA A 171 5.53 8.92 6.20
CA ALA A 171 6.55 9.25 7.17
C ALA A 171 7.09 10.66 6.92
N MET A 172 7.25 11.43 7.97
CA MET A 172 7.81 12.79 7.92
C MET A 172 8.91 12.91 8.96
N LYS A 173 10.03 13.54 8.62
CA LYS A 173 11.10 13.81 9.59
C LYS A 173 11.29 15.28 9.83
N SER A 174 11.63 15.67 11.06
CA SER A 174 11.77 17.08 11.45
C SER A 174 13.12 17.72 11.02
N ILE A 175 14.06 16.93 10.55
CA ILE A 175 15.27 17.39 9.86
C ILE A 175 15.10 17.15 8.36
N ASP A 176 15.58 18.07 7.53
CA ASP A 176 15.28 18.08 6.09
C ASP A 176 13.78 17.93 5.82
N ALA A 177 12.97 18.84 6.40
CA ALA A 177 11.51 18.74 6.45
C ALA A 177 10.79 18.65 5.10
N ILE A 178 11.51 18.95 4.01
CA ILE A 178 11.02 18.70 2.63
C ILE A 178 11.14 17.25 2.21
N ASN A 179 11.90 16.43 2.95
CA ASN A 179 12.09 15.02 2.67
C ASN A 179 11.06 14.22 3.46
N THR A 180 9.98 13.92 2.81
CA THR A 180 8.96 12.98 3.29
C THR A 180 9.31 11.57 2.84
N GLY A 181 8.57 10.60 3.31
CA GLY A 181 8.75 9.20 2.95
C GLY A 181 7.50 8.41 3.23
N PHE A 182 7.61 7.12 3.10
CA PHE A 182 6.55 6.22 3.50
C PHE A 182 7.11 5.12 4.40
N TRP A 183 6.23 4.52 5.18
CA TRP A 183 6.56 3.40 6.03
C TRP A 183 5.63 2.22 5.79
N GLN A 184 6.17 1.03 5.96
CA GLN A 184 5.42 -0.20 5.83
C GLN A 184 5.81 -1.18 6.92
N LYS A 185 4.89 -2.09 7.22
CA LYS A 185 5.13 -3.15 8.19
C LYS A 185 6.09 -4.19 7.61
N GLN A 186 7.07 -4.61 8.43
CA GLN A 186 7.95 -5.74 8.14
C GLN A 186 7.95 -6.72 9.31
N GLN A 187 8.57 -7.88 9.11
CA GLN A 187 8.71 -8.88 10.17
C GLN A 187 9.51 -8.27 11.34
N GLY A 188 8.88 -8.19 12.50
CA GLY A 188 9.47 -7.66 13.73
C GLY A 188 9.53 -6.15 13.86
N GLY A 189 9.03 -5.37 12.88
CA GLY A 189 9.10 -3.91 12.94
C GLY A 189 8.46 -3.22 11.75
N ILE A 190 9.05 -2.10 11.35
CA ILE A 190 8.67 -1.32 10.18
C ILE A 190 9.89 -0.86 9.39
N ALA A 191 9.72 -0.70 8.10
CA ALA A 191 10.68 -0.05 7.21
C ALA A 191 10.18 1.33 6.81
N ILE A 192 11.09 2.31 6.77
CA ILE A 192 10.81 3.67 6.29
C ILE A 192 11.72 3.97 5.10
N TYR A 193 11.14 4.47 4.04
CA TYR A 193 11.80 4.88 2.81
C TYR A 193 11.63 6.38 2.64
N PHE A 194 12.69 7.16 2.79
CA PHE A 194 12.65 8.60 2.63
C PHE A 194 12.96 9.02 1.20
N SER A 195 12.36 10.12 0.76
CA SER A 195 12.50 10.66 -0.61
C SER A 195 13.94 11.09 -0.95
N ASP A 196 14.77 11.38 0.04
CA ASP A 196 16.20 11.68 -0.12
C ASP A 196 17.10 10.42 -0.25
N GLY A 197 16.48 9.23 -0.30
CA GLY A 197 17.15 7.96 -0.46
C GLY A 197 17.61 7.29 0.84
N TRP A 198 17.43 7.93 1.99
CA TRP A 198 17.67 7.27 3.27
C TRP A 198 16.64 6.14 3.48
N PHE A 199 17.13 5.03 4.01
CA PHE A 199 16.32 3.91 4.45
C PHE A 199 16.49 3.70 5.93
N MET A 200 15.42 3.39 6.64
CA MET A 200 15.45 3.12 8.06
C MET A 200 14.61 1.88 8.38
N LEU A 201 15.17 0.98 9.15
CA LEU A 201 14.47 -0.16 9.74
C LEU A 201 14.31 0.09 11.23
N ILE A 202 13.07 0.09 11.71
CA ILE A 202 12.75 0.22 13.13
C ILE A 202 12.30 -1.13 13.62
N ALA A 203 12.95 -1.64 14.65
CA ALA A 203 12.64 -2.92 15.26
C ALA A 203 12.52 -2.78 16.78
N ARG A 204 11.72 -3.64 17.37
CA ARG A 204 11.63 -3.77 18.83
C ARG A 204 12.57 -4.90 19.28
N GLU A 205 13.50 -4.58 20.20
CA GLU A 205 14.41 -5.54 20.83
C GLU A 205 14.14 -5.57 22.35
N GLY A 206 13.35 -6.56 22.78
CA GLY A 206 12.85 -6.58 24.16
C GLY A 206 11.94 -5.38 24.44
N ASP A 207 12.29 -4.60 25.46
CA ASP A 207 11.57 -3.38 25.84
C ASP A 207 12.08 -2.13 25.12
N SER A 208 13.16 -2.23 24.34
CA SER A 208 13.73 -1.11 23.58
C SER A 208 13.26 -1.11 22.13
N VAL A 209 13.29 0.08 21.52
CA VAL A 209 13.06 0.27 20.09
C VAL A 209 14.30 0.89 19.49
N GLU A 210 14.81 0.29 18.43
CA GLU A 210 15.98 0.75 17.71
C GLU A 210 15.69 1.09 16.27
N ALA A 211 16.36 2.12 15.75
CA ALA A 211 16.39 2.48 14.35
C ALA A 211 17.77 2.17 13.77
N ARG A 212 17.79 1.35 12.72
CA ARG A 212 18.96 1.11 11.87
C ARG A 212 18.79 1.89 10.59
N SER A 213 19.78 2.73 10.26
CA SER A 213 19.67 3.67 9.12
C SER A 213 20.75 3.37 8.09
N TRP A 214 20.40 3.43 6.82
CA TRP A 214 21.33 3.31 5.69
C TRP A 214 21.27 4.58 4.85
N ALA A 215 22.45 5.13 4.57
CA ALA A 215 22.59 6.28 3.71
C ALA A 215 22.20 5.96 2.24
N PRO A 216 21.85 6.97 1.44
CA PRO A 216 21.52 6.78 0.03
C PRO A 216 22.59 6.00 -0.73
N GLY A 217 22.16 5.00 -1.49
CA GLY A 217 23.05 4.18 -2.34
C GLY A 217 23.80 3.05 -1.62
N LEU A 218 23.64 2.88 -0.31
CA LEU A 218 24.20 1.73 0.40
C LEU A 218 23.32 0.48 0.25
N ASP A 219 23.99 -0.68 0.23
CA ASP A 219 23.30 -1.97 0.27
C ASP A 219 22.64 -2.16 1.64
N ARG A 220 21.33 -2.34 1.64
CA ARG A 220 20.50 -2.55 2.84
C ARG A 220 20.75 -3.92 3.51
N ASN A 221 21.38 -4.86 2.80
CA ASN A 221 21.84 -6.13 3.37
C ASN A 221 23.21 -6.00 4.06
N GLY A 222 23.91 -4.89 3.84
CA GLY A 222 25.17 -4.55 4.50
C GLY A 222 24.95 -3.92 5.87
N PRO A 223 26.04 -3.56 6.55
CA PRO A 223 25.95 -2.89 7.85
C PRO A 223 25.25 -1.52 7.72
N PRO A 224 24.43 -1.13 8.71
CA PRO A 224 23.81 0.19 8.71
C PRO A 224 24.85 1.31 8.86
N THR A 225 24.55 2.48 8.34
CA THR A 225 25.31 3.72 8.58
C THR A 225 25.35 4.08 10.06
N GLY A 226 24.24 3.78 10.76
CA GLY A 226 24.14 3.95 12.20
C GLY A 226 22.94 3.21 12.78
N THR A 227 23.06 2.94 14.09
CA THR A 227 21.98 2.37 14.91
C THR A 227 21.76 3.32 16.08
N THR A 228 20.52 3.72 16.31
CA THR A 228 20.16 4.69 17.35
C THR A 228 18.91 4.26 18.10
N PRO A 229 18.80 4.54 19.39
CA PRO A 229 17.57 4.26 20.13
C PRO A 229 16.43 5.15 19.64
N MET A 230 15.22 4.61 19.70
CA MET A 230 14.00 5.34 19.44
C MET A 230 13.05 5.30 20.63
N ALA A 231 12.36 6.40 20.85
CA ALA A 231 11.30 6.48 21.85
C ALA A 231 10.04 7.10 21.23
N GLN A 232 8.88 6.50 21.48
CA GLN A 232 7.61 7.12 21.11
C GLN A 232 7.35 8.33 22.02
N VAL A 233 7.00 9.44 21.41
CA VAL A 233 6.58 10.64 22.14
C VAL A 233 5.11 10.45 22.48
N LEU A 234 4.84 10.22 23.76
CA LEU A 234 3.45 10.15 24.25
C LEU A 234 2.98 11.59 24.45
N GLU A 235 1.81 11.92 23.91
CA GLU A 235 1.09 13.15 24.21
C GLU A 235 0.41 13.07 25.57
#